data_d956b6ec02f65a7c9a344084ad8281e4
#
_entry.id   d956b6ec02f65a7c9a344084ad8281e4
#
_cell.length_a   1.000
_cell.length_b   1.000
_cell.length_c   1.000
_cell.angle_alpha   90.00
_cell.angle_beta   90.00
_cell.angle_gamma   90.00
#
_symmetry.space_group_name_H-M   'P 1'
#
loop_
_entity.id
_entity.type
_entity.pdbx_description
1 polymer ?
#
loop_
_entity_poly.entity_id
_entity_poly.type
_entity_poly.pdbx_seq_one_letter_code
_entity_poly.pdbx_strand_id
1 'polypeptide(L)'
;MPRRREVPERPVISDPKYDSKLVTKFINCVMRDGKKSTAESIFYNAFGIMENKSKESPLKLFEKAVENVRPMIEVKSRRVGGSTYQVPTEIRPSRRTALGIRWIIGYARQRPEKGMAHKLAAELMDAAHNRGASVKKREDTHKMAEANKAFAHFRW
;
A
#
# COMPACT_ATOMS: atom_id res chain seq x y z
N MET A 1 -1.48 23.55 11.95
CA MET A 1 -0.40 23.59 10.94
C MET A 1 0.68 24.54 11.43
N PRO A 2 1.97 24.17 11.36
CA PRO A 2 3.04 25.08 11.75
C PRO A 2 3.10 26.24 10.76
N ARG A 3 3.02 27.49 11.28
CA ARG A 3 3.06 28.69 10.44
C ARG A 3 4.48 29.22 10.18
N ARG A 4 5.45 28.83 11.01
CA ARG A 4 6.79 29.47 11.02
C ARG A 4 7.91 28.59 10.48
N ARG A 5 7.72 27.26 10.42
CA ARG A 5 8.73 26.33 9.92
C ARG A 5 8.10 25.06 9.38
N GLU A 6 8.76 24.45 8.40
CA GLU A 6 8.47 23.11 7.96
C GLU A 6 8.90 22.11 9.04
N VAL A 7 8.04 21.14 9.35
CA VAL A 7 8.38 20.10 10.33
C VAL A 7 9.29 19.08 9.66
N PRO A 8 10.49 18.82 10.20
CA PRO A 8 11.39 17.84 9.61
C PRO A 8 10.78 16.45 9.62
N GLU A 9 10.96 15.71 8.53
CA GLU A 9 10.52 14.33 8.44
C GLU A 9 11.35 13.45 9.38
N ARG A 10 10.70 12.59 10.16
CA ARG A 10 11.39 11.65 11.03
C ARG A 10 12.08 10.59 10.17
N PRO A 11 13.38 10.29 10.40
CA PRO A 11 14.06 9.23 9.69
C PRO A 11 13.44 7.87 10.04
N VAL A 12 13.19 7.06 9.00
CA VAL A 12 12.70 5.69 9.17
C VAL A 12 13.92 4.80 9.39
N ILE A 13 14.01 4.21 10.58
CA ILE A 13 15.03 3.21 10.92
C ILE A 13 14.67 1.91 10.21
N SER A 14 15.65 1.21 9.63
CA SER A 14 15.42 -0.10 9.02
C SER A 14 15.03 -1.16 10.05
N ASP A 15 14.32 -2.19 9.57
CA ASP A 15 13.89 -3.31 10.41
C ASP A 15 15.10 -4.16 10.86
N PRO A 16 15.19 -4.54 12.14
CA PRO A 16 16.37 -5.27 12.65
C PRO A 16 16.51 -6.68 12.06
N LYS A 17 15.42 -7.32 11.61
CA LYS A 17 15.46 -8.69 11.08
C LYS A 17 15.76 -8.74 9.58
N TYR A 18 15.21 -7.81 8.81
CA TYR A 18 15.30 -7.80 7.33
C TYR A 18 16.07 -6.59 6.78
N ASP A 19 16.56 -5.71 7.63
CA ASP A 19 17.27 -4.45 7.28
C ASP A 19 16.56 -3.64 6.15
N SER A 20 15.23 -3.63 6.17
CA SER A 20 14.40 -2.99 5.14
C SER A 20 13.57 -1.86 5.72
N LYS A 21 13.75 -0.65 5.18
CA LYS A 21 12.91 0.52 5.51
C LYS A 21 11.46 0.33 5.05
N LEU A 22 11.23 -0.48 4.01
CA LEU A 22 9.88 -0.78 3.51
C LEU A 22 9.11 -1.62 4.53
N VAL A 23 9.77 -2.60 5.16
CA VAL A 23 9.21 -3.43 6.23
C VAL A 23 8.79 -2.56 7.41
N THR A 24 9.67 -1.67 7.89
CA THR A 24 9.34 -0.75 8.99
C THR A 24 8.14 0.14 8.66
N LYS A 25 8.09 0.70 7.45
CA LYS A 25 6.93 1.49 7.00
C LYS A 25 5.65 0.67 7.00
N PHE A 26 5.72 -0.58 6.57
CA PHE A 26 4.58 -1.47 6.52
C PHE A 26 4.07 -1.80 7.93
N ILE A 27 4.96 -2.18 8.85
CA ILE A 27 4.63 -2.45 10.27
C ILE A 27 3.96 -1.23 10.91
N ASN A 28 4.51 -0.03 10.69
CA ASN A 28 3.93 1.21 11.19
C ASN A 28 2.51 1.46 10.64
N CYS A 29 2.21 1.03 9.42
CA CYS A 29 0.86 1.14 8.85
C CYS A 29 -0.10 0.04 9.34
N VAL A 30 0.40 -1.14 9.71
CA VAL A 30 -0.39 -2.22 10.34
C VAL A 30 -0.78 -1.84 11.76
N MET A 31 0.12 -1.14 12.48
CA MET A 31 -0.04 -0.75 13.88
C MET A 31 -1.34 0.01 14.11
N ARG A 32 -2.02 -0.29 15.23
CA ARG A 32 -3.16 0.44 15.76
C ARG A 32 -2.91 0.77 17.22
N ASP A 33 -3.42 1.90 17.67
CA ASP A 33 -3.38 2.35 19.06
C ASP A 33 -1.96 2.38 19.66
N GLY A 34 -0.93 2.58 18.81
CA GLY A 34 0.47 2.60 19.23
C GLY A 34 1.07 1.23 19.61
N LYS A 35 0.33 0.12 19.41
CA LYS A 35 0.78 -1.23 19.79
C LYS A 35 1.76 -1.80 18.75
N LYS A 36 3.02 -1.30 18.78
CA LYS A 36 4.02 -1.65 17.78
C LYS A 36 4.46 -3.11 17.86
N SER A 37 4.70 -3.64 19.05
CA SER A 37 5.11 -5.03 19.26
C SER A 37 4.10 -6.04 18.71
N THR A 38 2.80 -5.75 18.87
CA THR A 38 1.72 -6.57 18.29
C THR A 38 1.76 -6.51 16.75
N ALA A 39 2.00 -5.35 16.16
CA ALA A 39 2.11 -5.21 14.70
C ALA A 39 3.35 -5.95 14.15
N GLU A 40 4.48 -5.90 14.84
CA GLU A 40 5.70 -6.65 14.52
C GLU A 40 5.44 -8.16 14.58
N SER A 41 4.82 -8.65 15.64
CA SER A 41 4.45 -10.06 15.80
C SER A 41 3.53 -10.53 14.65
N ILE A 42 2.50 -9.76 14.30
CA ILE A 42 1.61 -10.08 13.16
C ILE A 42 2.40 -10.17 11.86
N PHE A 43 3.29 -9.24 11.61
CA PHE A 43 4.07 -9.18 10.38
C PHE A 43 5.05 -10.35 10.27
N TYR A 44 5.83 -10.64 11.32
CA TYR A 44 6.78 -11.73 11.31
C TYR A 44 6.10 -13.10 11.24
N ASN A 45 4.96 -13.28 11.92
CA ASN A 45 4.17 -14.49 11.80
C ASN A 45 3.61 -14.65 10.36
N ALA A 46 3.19 -13.57 9.72
CA ALA A 46 2.76 -13.63 8.33
C ALA A 46 3.90 -14.06 7.40
N PHE A 47 5.11 -13.57 7.63
CA PHE A 47 6.29 -13.98 6.86
C PHE A 47 6.64 -15.45 7.08
N GLY A 48 6.57 -15.96 8.31
CA GLY A 48 6.75 -17.40 8.58
C GLY A 48 5.69 -18.27 7.86
N ILE A 49 4.44 -17.82 7.81
CA ILE A 49 3.39 -18.51 7.04
C ILE A 49 3.69 -18.49 5.53
N MET A 50 4.18 -17.38 4.99
CA MET A 50 4.55 -17.26 3.58
C MET A 50 5.72 -18.19 3.24
N GLU A 51 6.77 -18.23 4.06
CA GLU A 51 7.93 -19.09 3.90
C GLU A 51 7.55 -20.57 3.86
N ASN A 52 6.70 -20.99 4.81
CA ASN A 52 6.21 -22.37 4.87
C ASN A 52 5.38 -22.79 3.65
N LYS A 53 4.65 -21.84 3.03
CA LYS A 53 3.76 -22.13 1.90
C LYS A 53 4.46 -22.05 0.55
N SER A 54 5.33 -21.06 0.34
CA SER A 54 5.91 -20.76 -0.97
C SER A 54 7.31 -21.31 -1.16
N LYS A 55 8.05 -21.65 -0.09
CA LYS A 55 9.48 -22.02 -0.10
C LYS A 55 10.39 -20.95 -0.72
N GLU A 56 9.87 -19.77 -1.00
CA GLU A 56 10.60 -18.60 -1.49
C GLU A 56 10.92 -17.63 -0.36
N SER A 57 11.89 -16.75 -0.57
CA SER A 57 12.20 -15.69 0.38
C SER A 57 10.98 -14.79 0.63
N PRO A 58 10.45 -14.72 1.87
CA PRO A 58 9.27 -13.92 2.17
C PRO A 58 9.48 -12.43 1.91
N LEU A 59 10.72 -11.94 2.04
CA LEU A 59 11.04 -10.54 1.72
C LEU A 59 10.87 -10.24 0.23
N LYS A 60 11.37 -11.11 -0.66
CA LYS A 60 11.22 -10.93 -2.11
C LYS A 60 9.75 -10.97 -2.53
N LEU A 61 8.97 -11.90 -1.98
CA LEU A 61 7.53 -11.96 -2.22
C LEU A 61 6.80 -10.70 -1.74
N PHE A 62 7.18 -10.19 -0.58
CA PHE A 62 6.63 -8.95 -0.04
C PHE A 62 6.94 -7.74 -0.92
N GLU A 63 8.19 -7.58 -1.34
CA GLU A 63 8.59 -6.49 -2.24
C GLU A 63 7.84 -6.55 -3.57
N LYS A 64 7.75 -7.76 -4.16
CA LYS A 64 6.99 -8.00 -5.38
C LYS A 64 5.50 -7.69 -5.20
N ALA A 65 4.90 -8.11 -4.08
CA ALA A 65 3.51 -7.81 -3.76
C ALA A 65 3.25 -6.30 -3.67
N VAL A 66 4.11 -5.57 -2.95
CA VAL A 66 4.00 -4.11 -2.85
C VAL A 66 4.17 -3.44 -4.21
N GLU A 67 5.13 -3.89 -5.03
CA GLU A 67 5.35 -3.35 -6.37
C GLU A 67 4.13 -3.57 -7.27
N ASN A 68 3.56 -4.77 -7.25
CA ASN A 68 2.38 -5.12 -8.04
C ASN A 68 1.13 -4.31 -7.65
N VAL A 69 1.03 -3.82 -6.42
CA VAL A 69 -0.14 -3.05 -5.96
C VAL A 69 0.06 -1.54 -6.09
N ARG A 70 1.28 -1.04 -6.28
CA ARG A 70 1.55 0.40 -6.43
C ARG A 70 0.84 1.00 -7.64
N PRO A 71 -0.04 2.01 -7.47
CA PRO A 71 -0.65 2.71 -8.60
C PRO A 71 0.31 3.75 -9.19
N MET A 72 0.29 3.91 -10.52
CA MET A 72 1.02 4.97 -11.21
C MET A 72 0.21 6.25 -11.34
N ILE A 73 -1.10 6.12 -11.48
CA ILE A 73 -2.04 7.22 -11.75
C ILE A 73 -3.18 7.13 -10.73
N GLU A 74 -3.63 8.28 -10.24
CA GLU A 74 -4.84 8.42 -9.45
C GLU A 74 -5.77 9.47 -10.07
N VAL A 75 -7.03 9.44 -9.70
CA VAL A 75 -8.02 10.43 -10.13
C VAL A 75 -8.27 11.40 -8.98
N LYS A 76 -8.18 12.69 -9.25
CA LYS A 76 -8.48 13.76 -8.29
C LYS A 76 -9.67 14.58 -8.77
N SER A 77 -10.60 14.84 -7.88
CA SER A 77 -11.73 15.72 -8.15
C SER A 77 -11.27 17.18 -8.20
N ARG A 78 -11.61 17.88 -9.28
CA ARG A 78 -11.38 19.32 -9.43
C ARG A 78 -12.63 20.03 -9.86
N ARG A 79 -12.87 21.21 -9.28
CA ARG A 79 -14.01 22.06 -9.64
C ARG A 79 -13.55 23.11 -10.63
N VAL A 80 -14.15 23.11 -11.82
CA VAL A 80 -13.88 24.07 -12.89
C VAL A 80 -15.22 24.61 -13.38
N GLY A 81 -15.40 25.93 -13.35
CA GLY A 81 -16.61 26.58 -13.85
C GLY A 81 -17.91 26.10 -13.18
N GLY A 82 -17.86 25.70 -11.90
CA GLY A 82 -19.04 25.19 -11.15
C GLY A 82 -19.25 23.68 -11.24
N SER A 83 -18.67 22.98 -12.22
CA SER A 83 -18.75 21.53 -12.39
C SER A 83 -17.52 20.83 -11.80
N THR A 84 -17.73 19.61 -11.26
CA THR A 84 -16.65 18.79 -10.68
C THR A 84 -16.20 17.75 -11.69
N TYR A 85 -14.92 17.79 -12.05
CA TYR A 85 -14.30 16.85 -12.98
C TYR A 85 -13.33 15.91 -12.24
N GLN A 86 -13.28 14.67 -12.69
CA GLN A 86 -12.32 13.67 -12.20
C GLN A 86 -11.07 13.74 -13.09
N VAL A 87 -10.01 14.37 -12.60
CA VAL A 87 -8.79 14.61 -13.36
C VAL A 87 -7.72 13.57 -13.05
N PRO A 88 -7.22 12.81 -14.04
CA PRO A 88 -6.14 11.87 -13.84
C PRO A 88 -4.81 12.60 -13.58
N THR A 89 -4.12 12.20 -12.52
CA THR A 89 -2.83 12.77 -12.12
C THR A 89 -1.83 11.68 -11.81
N GLU A 90 -0.56 11.89 -12.17
CA GLU A 90 0.52 11.01 -11.77
C GLU A 90 0.77 11.08 -10.27
N ILE A 91 1.14 9.95 -9.69
CA ILE A 91 1.38 9.83 -8.26
C ILE A 91 2.88 9.91 -7.98
N ARG A 92 3.29 10.72 -7.00
CA ARG A 92 4.69 10.78 -6.54
C ARG A 92 5.14 9.43 -5.98
N PRO A 93 6.41 9.00 -6.15
CA PRO A 93 6.89 7.68 -5.72
C PRO A 93 6.61 7.34 -4.25
N SER A 94 6.79 8.29 -3.34
CA SER A 94 6.50 8.11 -1.91
C SER A 94 5.02 7.78 -1.64
N ARG A 95 4.11 8.46 -2.36
CA ARG A 95 2.67 8.24 -2.26
C ARG A 95 2.24 6.93 -2.91
N ARG A 96 2.88 6.50 -4.02
CA ARG A 96 2.62 5.19 -4.63
C ARG A 96 2.80 4.07 -3.61
N THR A 97 3.93 4.09 -2.90
CA THR A 97 4.23 3.11 -1.85
C THR A 97 3.21 3.17 -0.72
N ALA A 98 2.86 4.37 -0.24
CA ALA A 98 1.88 4.54 0.84
C ALA A 98 0.48 4.02 0.46
N LEU A 99 0.05 4.25 -0.79
CA LEU A 99 -1.23 3.72 -1.30
C LEU A 99 -1.20 2.21 -1.41
N GLY A 100 -0.14 1.62 -1.97
CA GLY A 100 0.02 0.17 -2.09
C GLY A 100 -0.06 -0.52 -0.72
N ILE A 101 0.69 -0.05 0.27
CA ILE A 101 0.66 -0.56 1.64
C ILE A 101 -0.75 -0.45 2.24
N ARG A 102 -1.41 0.71 2.10
CA ARG A 102 -2.75 0.94 2.64
C ARG A 102 -3.78 0.00 2.02
N TRP A 103 -3.72 -0.24 0.72
CA TRP A 103 -4.64 -1.15 0.04
C TRP A 103 -4.42 -2.60 0.45
N ILE A 104 -3.18 -3.07 0.49
CA ILE A 104 -2.87 -4.43 0.97
C ILE A 104 -3.42 -4.64 2.38
N ILE A 105 -3.15 -3.73 3.32
CA ILE A 105 -3.62 -3.85 4.70
C ILE A 105 -5.15 -3.77 4.78
N GLY A 106 -5.76 -2.86 4.00
CA GLY A 106 -7.21 -2.69 3.97
C GLY A 106 -7.93 -3.95 3.50
N TYR A 107 -7.49 -4.54 2.40
CA TYR A 107 -8.09 -5.76 1.86
C TYR A 107 -7.72 -7.01 2.66
N ALA A 108 -6.51 -7.09 3.21
CA ALA A 108 -6.16 -8.16 4.15
C ALA A 108 -7.14 -8.22 5.33
N ARG A 109 -7.54 -7.07 5.90
CA ARG A 109 -8.51 -7.03 7.01
C ARG A 109 -9.89 -7.59 6.65
N GLN A 110 -10.30 -7.50 5.39
CA GLN A 110 -11.60 -7.98 4.91
C GLN A 110 -11.64 -9.47 4.60
N ARG A 111 -10.49 -10.13 4.57
CA ARG A 111 -10.40 -11.57 4.27
C ARG A 111 -11.05 -12.43 5.36
N PRO A 112 -11.59 -13.60 4.99
CA PRO A 112 -12.30 -14.51 5.92
C PRO A 112 -11.40 -15.29 6.87
N GLU A 113 -10.09 -15.39 6.61
CA GLU A 113 -9.15 -16.19 7.40
C GLU A 113 -9.15 -15.75 8.88
N LYS A 114 -8.87 -16.68 9.79
CA LYS A 114 -8.75 -16.37 11.22
C LYS A 114 -7.38 -15.78 11.54
N GLY A 115 -7.39 -14.60 12.19
CA GLY A 115 -6.18 -13.90 12.62
C GLY A 115 -5.51 -13.06 11.53
N MET A 116 -5.02 -11.89 11.94
CA MET A 116 -4.46 -10.91 11.00
C MET A 116 -3.21 -11.41 10.29
N ALA A 117 -2.39 -12.26 10.92
CA ALA A 117 -1.19 -12.83 10.30
C ALA A 117 -1.54 -13.70 9.08
N HIS A 118 -2.56 -14.57 9.20
CA HIS A 118 -3.03 -15.42 8.10
C HIS A 118 -3.66 -14.59 6.96
N LYS A 119 -4.49 -13.62 7.32
CA LYS A 119 -5.09 -12.68 6.37
C LYS A 119 -4.03 -11.92 5.56
N LEU A 120 -3.01 -11.42 6.25
CA LEU A 120 -1.93 -10.65 5.65
C LEU A 120 -1.06 -11.54 4.74
N ALA A 121 -0.68 -12.74 5.20
CA ALA A 121 0.08 -13.68 4.42
C ALA A 121 -0.63 -14.08 3.12
N ALA A 122 -1.94 -14.37 3.20
CA ALA A 122 -2.74 -14.72 2.05
C ALA A 122 -2.83 -13.57 1.03
N GLU A 123 -3.10 -12.33 1.49
CA GLU A 123 -3.18 -11.17 0.59
C GLU A 123 -1.84 -10.85 -0.06
N LEU A 124 -0.72 -10.94 0.68
CA LEU A 124 0.61 -10.71 0.14
C LEU A 124 1.00 -11.76 -0.93
N MET A 125 0.68 -13.04 -0.69
CA MET A 125 0.93 -14.10 -1.68
C MET A 125 0.10 -13.89 -2.94
N ASP A 126 -1.19 -13.58 -2.81
CA ASP A 126 -2.05 -13.31 -3.96
C ASP A 126 -1.55 -12.09 -4.74
N ALA A 127 -1.19 -11.01 -4.04
CA ALA A 127 -0.65 -9.80 -4.66
C ALA A 127 0.69 -10.03 -5.37
N ALA A 128 1.59 -10.86 -4.83
CA ALA A 128 2.84 -11.24 -5.48
C ALA A 128 2.61 -11.96 -6.83
N HIS A 129 1.48 -12.67 -6.96
CA HIS A 129 1.07 -13.35 -8.20
C HIS A 129 0.10 -12.52 -9.06
N ASN A 130 0.02 -11.20 -8.85
CA ASN A 130 -0.93 -10.30 -9.53
C ASN A 130 -2.41 -10.72 -9.37
N ARG A 131 -2.77 -11.23 -8.22
CA ARG A 131 -4.14 -11.63 -7.85
C ARG A 131 -4.56 -10.92 -6.57
N GLY A 132 -5.83 -11.06 -6.21
CA GLY A 132 -6.34 -10.49 -4.96
C GLY A 132 -7.01 -9.13 -5.12
N ALA A 133 -7.69 -8.71 -4.06
CA ALA A 133 -8.51 -7.49 -4.06
C ALA A 133 -7.68 -6.21 -4.10
N SER A 134 -6.47 -6.22 -3.55
CA SER A 134 -5.55 -5.08 -3.60
C SER A 134 -5.06 -4.79 -5.02
N VAL A 135 -4.74 -5.83 -5.80
CA VAL A 135 -4.36 -5.70 -7.22
C VAL A 135 -5.57 -5.21 -8.04
N LYS A 136 -6.75 -5.78 -7.82
CA LYS A 136 -7.98 -5.33 -8.47
C LYS A 136 -8.23 -3.85 -8.21
N LYS A 137 -8.01 -3.37 -6.98
CA LYS A 137 -8.14 -1.93 -6.66
C LYS A 137 -7.20 -1.05 -7.47
N ARG A 138 -5.95 -1.49 -7.69
CA ARG A 138 -5.01 -0.78 -8.59
C ARG A 138 -5.57 -0.71 -10.01
N GLU A 139 -6.04 -1.85 -10.54
CA GLU A 139 -6.60 -1.93 -11.89
C GLU A 139 -7.83 -1.04 -12.06
N ASP A 140 -8.76 -1.08 -11.10
CA ASP A 140 -9.95 -0.24 -11.12
C ASP A 140 -9.58 1.25 -11.07
N THR A 141 -8.55 1.62 -10.29
CA THR A 141 -8.05 2.99 -10.24
C THR A 141 -7.43 3.42 -11.58
N HIS A 142 -6.67 2.54 -12.24
CA HIS A 142 -6.10 2.80 -13.56
C HIS A 142 -7.18 2.89 -14.63
N LYS A 143 -8.19 2.00 -14.63
CA LYS A 143 -9.34 2.06 -15.53
C LYS A 143 -10.12 3.37 -15.38
N MET A 144 -10.35 3.81 -14.14
CA MET A 144 -10.99 5.10 -13.88
C MET A 144 -10.17 6.27 -14.42
N ALA A 145 -8.84 6.23 -14.28
CA ALA A 145 -7.97 7.27 -14.79
C ALA A 145 -7.96 7.29 -16.33
N GLU A 146 -8.00 6.13 -16.97
CA GLU A 146 -8.07 5.99 -18.42
C GLU A 146 -9.41 6.50 -18.97
N ALA A 147 -10.54 6.12 -18.36
CA ALA A 147 -11.86 6.61 -18.74
C ALA A 147 -11.99 8.15 -18.63
N ASN A 148 -11.26 8.76 -17.70
CA ASN A 148 -11.25 10.22 -17.51
C ASN A 148 -10.09 10.93 -18.22
N LYS A 149 -9.39 10.26 -19.13
CA LYS A 149 -8.22 10.81 -19.84
C LYS A 149 -8.55 12.10 -20.61
N ALA A 150 -9.77 12.27 -21.10
CA ALA A 150 -10.22 13.47 -21.78
C ALA A 150 -10.11 14.72 -20.90
N PHE A 151 -10.16 14.61 -19.58
CA PHE A 151 -10.06 15.71 -18.63
C PHE A 151 -8.64 16.00 -18.15
N ALA A 152 -7.62 15.34 -18.73
CA ALA A 152 -6.23 15.52 -18.33
C ALA A 152 -5.71 16.96 -18.54
N HIS A 153 -6.30 17.72 -19.46
CA HIS A 153 -5.97 19.12 -19.73
C HIS A 153 -6.34 20.07 -18.57
N PHE A 154 -7.22 19.65 -17.65
CA PHE A 154 -7.51 20.38 -16.41
C PHE A 154 -6.47 20.12 -15.29
N ARG A 155 -5.35 19.47 -15.61
CA ARG A 155 -4.25 19.25 -14.68
C ARG A 155 -3.39 20.52 -14.58
N TRP A 156 -3.13 20.97 -13.36
CA TRP A 156 -2.12 21.97 -12.99
C TRP A 156 -1.17 21.46 -11.95
#